data_a0ce9f41fc72c785f3d04adeba4c72b3
#
_entry.id   a0ce9f41fc72c785f3d04adeba4c72b3
#
_cell.length_a   1.000
_cell.length_b   1.000
_cell.length_c   1.000
_cell.angle_alpha   90.00
_cell.angle_beta   90.00
_cell.angle_gamma   90.00
#
_symmetry.space_group_name_H-M   'P 1'
#
loop_
_entity.id
_entity.type
_entity.pdbx_description
1 polymer ?
#
loop_
_entity_poly.entity_id
_entity_poly.type
_entity_poly.pdbx_seq_one_letter_code
_entity_poly.pdbx_strand_id
1 'polypeptide(L)'
;MKEILEKQIDQYKKQYENRGRLLITCPDQPGIVAAVSAFLYNHGANIVESSQYSSDPNGGTFFIRLEFELENLQQVGEKVEKEFQPIAEQFSMDYSFRYVSQLKRAAIFVSKEPHCLLELLWEYQSGDLMADIVMVISNHEDTREIVESLGIPFYYIPANKEIRKQVEEQQIKLLKENKVDVIVLARYMQILTESFVAAFPNRIINIHHSFLPAFVGARPYERAFER
;
A
#
# COMPACT_ATOMS: atom_id res chain seq x y z
N MET A 1 23.93 -8.18 -7.15
CA MET A 1 22.61 -8.20 -6.47
C MET A 1 21.74 -7.03 -6.92
N LYS A 2 22.16 -5.79 -6.75
CA LYS A 2 21.42 -4.58 -7.20
C LYS A 2 21.05 -4.62 -8.70
N GLU A 3 21.96 -5.02 -9.54
CA GLU A 3 21.77 -5.12 -11.00
C GLU A 3 20.74 -6.20 -11.41
N ILE A 4 20.60 -7.27 -10.63
CA ILE A 4 19.60 -8.31 -10.85
C ILE A 4 18.20 -7.76 -10.51
N LEU A 5 18.08 -7.09 -9.37
CA LEU A 5 16.83 -6.47 -8.93
C LEU A 5 16.38 -5.37 -9.90
N GLU A 6 17.29 -4.52 -10.38
CA GLU A 6 16.98 -3.49 -11.38
C GLU A 6 16.42 -4.13 -12.67
N LYS A 7 17.03 -5.23 -13.14
CA LYS A 7 16.51 -5.99 -14.30
C LYS A 7 15.12 -6.58 -14.06
N GLN A 8 14.88 -7.14 -12.86
CA GLN A 8 13.57 -7.68 -12.51
C GLN A 8 12.49 -6.57 -12.47
N ILE A 9 12.82 -5.43 -11.89
CA ILE A 9 11.93 -4.26 -11.86
C ILE A 9 11.62 -3.77 -13.29
N ASP A 10 12.61 -3.66 -14.15
CA ASP A 10 12.41 -3.23 -15.54
C ASP A 10 11.58 -4.25 -16.33
N GLN A 11 11.82 -5.54 -16.10
CA GLN A 11 11.02 -6.61 -16.70
C GLN A 11 9.56 -6.54 -16.23
N TYR A 12 9.32 -6.34 -14.93
CA TYR A 12 7.99 -6.16 -14.36
C TYR A 12 7.27 -4.94 -14.98
N LYS A 13 7.95 -3.78 -15.02
CA LYS A 13 7.39 -2.56 -15.62
C LYS A 13 6.98 -2.77 -17.08
N LYS A 14 7.82 -3.45 -17.85
CA LYS A 14 7.55 -3.77 -19.25
C LYS A 14 6.41 -4.77 -19.40
N GLN A 15 6.38 -5.81 -18.57
CA GLN A 15 5.32 -6.82 -18.59
C GLN A 15 3.95 -6.22 -18.30
N TYR A 16 3.87 -5.22 -17.40
CA TYR A 16 2.64 -4.61 -16.93
C TYR A 16 2.43 -3.18 -17.43
N GLU A 17 3.13 -2.76 -18.49
CA GLU A 17 3.01 -1.39 -19.02
C GLU A 17 1.61 -1.02 -19.49
N ASN A 18 0.86 -2.02 -19.96
CA ASN A 18 -0.52 -1.90 -20.45
C ASN A 18 -1.57 -2.30 -19.40
N ARG A 19 -1.16 -2.62 -18.18
CA ARG A 19 -2.08 -3.07 -17.14
C ARG A 19 -2.48 -1.95 -16.19
N GLY A 20 -3.80 -1.70 -16.13
CA GLY A 20 -4.43 -0.76 -15.22
C GLY A 20 -5.24 -1.44 -14.14
N ARG A 21 -5.47 -0.73 -13.06
CA ARG A 21 -6.35 -1.13 -11.96
C ARG A 21 -7.31 -0.01 -11.65
N LEU A 22 -8.61 -0.31 -11.66
CA LEU A 22 -9.68 0.59 -11.27
C LEU A 22 -10.28 0.11 -9.95
N LEU A 23 -10.23 0.97 -8.94
CA LEU A 23 -10.87 0.75 -7.66
C LEU A 23 -12.04 1.73 -7.54
N ILE A 24 -13.20 1.23 -7.12
CA ILE A 24 -14.41 2.02 -6.97
C ILE A 24 -15.08 1.68 -5.65
N THR A 25 -15.58 2.71 -5.00
CA THR A 25 -16.47 2.64 -3.83
C THR A 25 -17.65 3.54 -4.09
N CYS A 26 -18.88 3.03 -3.94
CA CYS A 26 -20.10 3.82 -4.16
C CYS A 26 -21.29 3.24 -3.37
N PRO A 27 -22.42 3.96 -3.25
CA PRO A 27 -23.67 3.36 -2.81
C PRO A 27 -24.08 2.18 -3.69
N ASP A 28 -24.51 1.06 -3.10
CA ASP A 28 -24.93 -0.11 -3.87
C ASP A 28 -26.24 0.15 -4.60
N GLN A 29 -26.23 -0.10 -5.92
CA GLN A 29 -27.41 0.02 -6.78
C GLN A 29 -27.25 -0.80 -8.08
N PRO A 30 -28.35 -1.19 -8.73
CA PRO A 30 -28.29 -1.90 -9.99
C PRO A 30 -27.59 -1.12 -11.09
N GLY A 31 -26.85 -1.85 -11.95
CA GLY A 31 -26.23 -1.29 -13.16
C GLY A 31 -24.75 -0.87 -13.01
N ILE A 32 -24.19 -0.79 -11.81
CA ILE A 32 -22.79 -0.39 -11.58
C ILE A 32 -21.82 -1.25 -12.39
N VAL A 33 -21.88 -2.57 -12.24
CA VAL A 33 -20.96 -3.51 -12.92
C VAL A 33 -21.12 -3.41 -14.44
N ALA A 34 -22.35 -3.32 -14.92
CA ALA A 34 -22.64 -3.21 -16.35
C ALA A 34 -22.05 -1.91 -16.93
N ALA A 35 -22.26 -0.77 -16.28
CA ALA A 35 -21.76 0.54 -16.71
C ALA A 35 -20.23 0.56 -16.75
N VAL A 36 -19.56 0.09 -15.69
CA VAL A 36 -18.10 0.06 -15.59
C VAL A 36 -17.48 -0.89 -16.62
N SER A 37 -18.07 -2.09 -16.78
CA SER A 37 -17.57 -3.08 -17.76
C SER A 37 -17.78 -2.59 -19.19
N ALA A 38 -18.93 -1.99 -19.51
CA ALA A 38 -19.19 -1.40 -20.82
C ALA A 38 -18.23 -0.24 -21.13
N PHE A 39 -17.93 0.60 -20.14
CA PHE A 39 -16.95 1.66 -20.28
C PHE A 39 -15.57 1.12 -20.68
N LEU A 40 -15.05 0.16 -19.95
CA LEU A 40 -13.76 -0.46 -20.23
C LEU A 40 -13.75 -1.13 -21.61
N TYR A 41 -14.80 -1.88 -21.95
CA TYR A 41 -14.97 -2.51 -23.25
C TYR A 41 -14.97 -1.50 -24.41
N ASN A 42 -15.70 -0.39 -24.27
CA ASN A 42 -15.79 0.64 -25.31
C ASN A 42 -14.45 1.36 -25.55
N HIS A 43 -13.54 1.33 -24.57
CA HIS A 43 -12.16 1.82 -24.70
C HIS A 43 -11.17 0.76 -25.20
N GLY A 44 -11.66 -0.44 -25.54
CA GLY A 44 -10.80 -1.54 -26.01
C GLY A 44 -10.04 -2.24 -24.89
N ALA A 45 -10.40 -2.02 -23.63
CA ALA A 45 -9.79 -2.69 -22.51
C ALA A 45 -10.33 -4.09 -22.30
N ASN A 46 -9.45 -5.05 -21.97
CA ASN A 46 -9.80 -6.40 -21.55
C ASN A 46 -9.69 -6.53 -20.04
N ILE A 47 -10.78 -6.89 -19.35
CA ILE A 47 -10.78 -7.15 -17.91
C ILE A 47 -10.12 -8.49 -17.65
N VAL A 48 -9.05 -8.51 -16.87
CA VAL A 48 -8.27 -9.71 -16.52
C VAL A 48 -8.55 -10.24 -15.11
N GLU A 49 -8.99 -9.34 -14.21
CA GLU A 49 -9.41 -9.72 -12.85
C GLU A 49 -10.55 -8.82 -12.39
N SER A 50 -11.51 -9.40 -11.68
CA SER A 50 -12.62 -8.68 -11.06
C SER A 50 -12.89 -9.21 -9.67
N SER A 51 -12.89 -8.32 -8.68
CA SER A 51 -13.29 -8.62 -7.30
C SER A 51 -14.30 -7.58 -6.85
N GLN A 52 -15.42 -8.02 -6.28
CA GLN A 52 -16.47 -7.13 -5.84
C GLN A 52 -17.08 -7.58 -4.53
N TYR A 53 -17.60 -6.62 -3.77
CA TYR A 53 -18.25 -6.86 -2.49
C TYR A 53 -19.29 -5.78 -2.22
N SER A 54 -20.46 -6.17 -1.71
CA SER A 54 -21.46 -5.26 -1.16
C SER A 54 -21.60 -5.47 0.34
N SER A 55 -21.60 -4.40 1.12
CA SER A 55 -21.81 -4.49 2.56
C SER A 55 -23.26 -4.83 2.92
N ASP A 56 -24.21 -4.35 2.11
CA ASP A 56 -25.64 -4.66 2.19
C ASP A 56 -26.28 -4.39 0.80
N PRO A 57 -26.90 -5.41 0.15
CA PRO A 57 -27.57 -5.23 -1.13
C PRO A 57 -28.73 -4.22 -1.12
N ASN A 58 -29.27 -3.90 0.07
CA ASN A 58 -30.39 -2.98 0.24
C ASN A 58 -29.92 -1.58 0.71
N GLY A 59 -28.97 -0.98 -0.02
CA GLY A 59 -28.52 0.39 0.23
C GLY A 59 -27.21 0.48 1.02
N GLY A 60 -26.40 -0.56 1.01
CA GLY A 60 -25.06 -0.55 1.56
C GLY A 60 -24.02 0.11 0.65
N THR A 61 -22.76 -0.16 0.90
CA THR A 61 -21.65 0.33 0.10
C THR A 61 -21.14 -0.80 -0.80
N PHE A 62 -21.04 -0.50 -2.08
CA PHE A 62 -20.46 -1.39 -3.08
C PHE A 62 -18.99 -1.05 -3.30
N PHE A 63 -18.16 -2.10 -3.36
CA PHE A 63 -16.73 -2.04 -3.64
C PHE A 63 -16.43 -2.91 -4.85
N ILE A 64 -15.70 -2.38 -5.81
CA ILE A 64 -15.20 -3.16 -6.94
C ILE A 64 -13.74 -2.81 -7.22
N ARG A 65 -12.94 -3.85 -7.44
CA ARG A 65 -11.59 -3.77 -7.96
C ARG A 65 -11.54 -4.53 -9.28
N LEU A 66 -11.22 -3.81 -10.33
CA LEU A 66 -10.99 -4.36 -11.66
C LEU A 66 -9.53 -4.20 -12.03
N GLU A 67 -8.94 -5.24 -12.58
CA GLU A 67 -7.66 -5.18 -13.25
C GLU A 67 -7.89 -5.41 -14.74
N PHE A 68 -7.33 -4.57 -15.60
CA PHE A 68 -7.60 -4.60 -17.03
C PHE A 68 -6.32 -4.35 -17.82
N GLU A 69 -6.29 -4.84 -19.06
CA GLU A 69 -5.28 -4.53 -20.06
C GLU A 69 -5.85 -3.58 -21.09
N LEU A 70 -5.11 -2.51 -21.36
CA LEU A 70 -5.44 -1.52 -22.38
C LEU A 70 -4.16 -1.14 -23.13
N GLU A 71 -4.15 -1.34 -24.43
CA GLU A 71 -3.00 -1.03 -25.26
C GLU A 71 -2.62 0.46 -25.17
N ASN A 72 -1.33 0.74 -25.07
CA ASN A 72 -0.79 2.09 -24.89
C ASN A 72 -1.31 2.84 -23.63
N LEU A 73 -1.64 2.13 -22.57
CA LEU A 73 -2.22 2.68 -21.34
C LEU A 73 -1.44 3.89 -20.79
N GLN A 74 -0.12 3.89 -20.87
CA GLN A 74 0.71 5.00 -20.41
C GLN A 74 0.43 6.31 -21.16
N GLN A 75 -0.07 6.24 -22.40
CA GLN A 75 -0.37 7.40 -23.24
C GLN A 75 -1.84 7.80 -23.16
N VAL A 76 -2.75 6.83 -23.08
CA VAL A 76 -4.19 7.08 -23.16
C VAL A 76 -4.86 7.12 -21.77
N GLY A 77 -4.20 6.64 -20.72
CA GLY A 77 -4.80 6.41 -19.41
C GLY A 77 -5.39 7.65 -18.76
N GLU A 78 -4.71 8.80 -18.82
CA GLU A 78 -5.26 10.07 -18.29
C GLU A 78 -6.55 10.49 -19.03
N LYS A 79 -6.64 10.22 -20.34
CA LYS A 79 -7.84 10.50 -21.13
C LYS A 79 -8.97 9.56 -20.70
N VAL A 80 -8.68 8.27 -20.58
CA VAL A 80 -9.65 7.26 -20.14
C VAL A 80 -10.17 7.57 -18.74
N GLU A 81 -9.30 7.96 -17.82
CA GLU A 81 -9.70 8.38 -16.47
C GLU A 81 -10.64 9.59 -16.49
N LYS A 82 -10.36 10.59 -17.30
CA LYS A 82 -11.26 11.76 -17.48
C LYS A 82 -12.59 11.38 -18.08
N GLU A 83 -12.61 10.49 -19.07
CA GLU A 83 -13.83 10.03 -19.74
C GLU A 83 -14.68 9.12 -18.83
N PHE A 84 -14.13 8.57 -17.74
CA PHE A 84 -14.86 7.82 -16.72
C PHE A 84 -15.67 8.71 -15.79
N GLN A 85 -15.32 9.98 -15.65
CA GLN A 85 -15.93 10.90 -14.70
C GLN A 85 -17.48 10.97 -14.78
N PRO A 86 -18.14 11.04 -15.97
CA PRO A 86 -19.61 11.07 -16.05
C PRO A 86 -20.28 9.83 -15.44
N ILE A 87 -19.64 8.65 -15.59
CA ILE A 87 -20.14 7.40 -15.00
C ILE A 87 -19.97 7.44 -13.48
N ALA A 88 -18.83 7.94 -13.01
CA ALA A 88 -18.55 8.10 -11.59
C ALA A 88 -19.56 9.05 -10.93
N GLU A 89 -19.90 10.16 -11.59
CA GLU A 89 -20.91 11.11 -11.12
C GLU A 89 -22.31 10.48 -11.09
N GLN A 90 -22.71 9.75 -12.14
CA GLN A 90 -24.01 9.07 -12.23
C GLN A 90 -24.26 8.12 -11.04
N PHE A 91 -23.23 7.40 -10.60
CA PHE A 91 -23.33 6.40 -9.54
C PHE A 91 -22.74 6.87 -8.20
N SER A 92 -22.37 8.17 -8.08
CA SER A 92 -21.72 8.74 -6.88
C SER A 92 -20.49 7.93 -6.45
N MET A 93 -19.63 7.58 -7.40
CA MET A 93 -18.44 6.76 -7.18
C MET A 93 -17.27 7.61 -6.66
N ASP A 94 -16.64 7.14 -5.57
CA ASP A 94 -15.25 7.44 -5.28
C ASP A 94 -14.38 6.41 -6.00
N TYR A 95 -13.45 6.86 -6.84
CA TYR A 95 -12.65 5.95 -7.66
C TYR A 95 -11.19 6.36 -7.78
N SER A 96 -10.36 5.40 -8.13
CA SER A 96 -8.97 5.66 -8.48
C SER A 96 -8.49 4.74 -9.59
N PHE A 97 -7.86 5.34 -10.61
CA PHE A 97 -7.08 4.64 -11.60
C PHE A 97 -5.64 4.45 -11.12
N ARG A 98 -5.07 3.28 -11.34
CA ARG A 98 -3.69 2.96 -10.98
C ARG A 98 -3.03 2.21 -12.14
N TYR A 99 -1.77 2.51 -12.38
CA TYR A 99 -0.94 1.79 -13.33
C TYR A 99 -0.17 0.69 -12.59
N VAL A 100 -0.35 -0.58 -12.99
CA VAL A 100 0.28 -1.72 -12.28
C VAL A 100 1.81 -1.66 -12.40
N SER A 101 2.33 -1.12 -13.52
CA SER A 101 3.76 -0.91 -13.73
C SER A 101 4.39 0.14 -12.81
N GLN A 102 3.60 0.99 -12.14
CA GLN A 102 4.09 1.96 -11.18
C GLN A 102 4.23 1.31 -9.80
N LEU A 103 5.47 0.99 -9.42
CA LEU A 103 5.74 0.42 -8.12
C LEU A 103 5.40 1.39 -6.99
N LYS A 104 4.83 0.86 -5.90
CA LYS A 104 4.59 1.62 -4.69
C LYS A 104 5.91 1.94 -4.01
N ARG A 105 6.09 3.21 -3.62
CA ARG A 105 7.21 3.65 -2.81
C ARG A 105 6.96 3.29 -1.36
N ALA A 106 7.72 2.34 -0.86
CA ALA A 106 7.53 1.78 0.48
C ALA A 106 8.58 2.28 1.46
N ALA A 107 8.16 2.65 2.67
CA ALA A 107 9.04 2.84 3.81
C ALA A 107 8.76 1.72 4.83
N ILE A 108 9.82 1.12 5.36
CA ILE A 108 9.70 0.07 6.37
C ILE A 108 10.13 0.64 7.72
N PHE A 109 9.31 0.48 8.73
CA PHE A 109 9.60 0.83 10.11
C PHE A 109 9.93 -0.43 10.89
N VAL A 110 11.02 -0.44 11.60
CA VAL A 110 11.46 -1.58 12.41
C VAL A 110 11.97 -1.11 13.78
N SER A 111 11.88 -1.96 14.78
CA SER A 111 12.58 -1.80 16.07
C SER A 111 13.75 -2.79 16.14
N LYS A 112 14.00 -3.35 17.32
CA LYS A 112 15.16 -4.22 17.56
C LYS A 112 15.09 -5.57 16.86
N GLU A 113 13.88 -6.17 16.80
CA GLU A 113 13.68 -7.52 16.28
C GLU A 113 13.61 -7.52 14.74
N PRO A 114 14.57 -8.16 14.05
CA PRO A 114 14.74 -7.99 12.60
C PRO A 114 13.88 -8.92 11.73
N HIS A 115 13.29 -9.99 12.26
CA HIS A 115 12.76 -11.09 11.47
C HIS A 115 11.72 -10.65 10.41
N CYS A 116 10.78 -9.74 10.75
CA CYS A 116 9.82 -9.24 9.75
C CYS A 116 10.49 -8.38 8.68
N LEU A 117 11.50 -7.59 9.04
CA LEU A 117 12.28 -6.81 8.07
C LEU A 117 13.06 -7.74 7.14
N LEU A 118 13.72 -8.76 7.69
CA LEU A 118 14.53 -9.71 6.92
C LEU A 118 13.68 -10.45 5.89
N GLU A 119 12.47 -10.87 6.25
CA GLU A 119 11.54 -11.49 5.32
C GLU A 119 11.16 -10.54 4.19
N LEU A 120 10.77 -9.30 4.50
CA LEU A 120 10.45 -8.30 3.47
C LEU A 120 11.64 -8.01 2.54
N LEU A 121 12.87 -7.95 3.08
CA LEU A 121 14.07 -7.75 2.29
C LEU A 121 14.40 -8.97 1.42
N TRP A 122 14.11 -10.16 1.91
CA TRP A 122 14.26 -11.40 1.13
C TRP A 122 13.29 -11.44 -0.04
N GLU A 123 12.00 -11.22 0.20
CA GLU A 123 10.96 -11.14 -0.83
C GLU A 123 11.25 -10.02 -1.87
N TYR A 124 11.82 -8.90 -1.39
CA TYR A 124 12.25 -7.81 -2.28
C TYR A 124 13.41 -8.24 -3.18
N GLN A 125 14.39 -8.95 -2.63
CA GLN A 125 15.55 -9.42 -3.40
C GLN A 125 15.20 -10.53 -4.38
N SER A 126 14.27 -11.43 -4.02
CA SER A 126 13.80 -12.52 -4.90
C SER A 126 12.92 -11.98 -6.04
N GLY A 127 12.40 -10.75 -5.90
CA GLY A 127 11.48 -10.15 -6.86
C GLY A 127 10.02 -10.55 -6.62
N ASP A 128 9.69 -11.13 -5.48
CA ASP A 128 8.32 -11.48 -5.10
C ASP A 128 7.59 -10.28 -4.51
N LEU A 129 8.31 -9.40 -3.79
CA LEU A 129 7.80 -8.10 -3.34
C LEU A 129 8.11 -7.02 -4.37
N MET A 130 7.18 -6.75 -5.30
CA MET A 130 7.29 -5.68 -6.29
C MET A 130 6.92 -4.32 -5.70
N ALA A 131 7.88 -3.69 -5.03
CA ALA A 131 7.80 -2.35 -4.45
C ALA A 131 9.11 -1.60 -4.67
N ASP A 132 9.10 -0.28 -4.52
CA ASP A 132 10.30 0.55 -4.43
C ASP A 132 10.55 0.83 -2.93
N ILE A 133 11.41 0.04 -2.28
CA ILE A 133 11.76 0.27 -0.87
C ILE A 133 12.72 1.45 -0.81
N VAL A 134 12.18 2.62 -0.52
CA VAL A 134 12.92 3.89 -0.56
C VAL A 134 13.69 4.18 0.71
N MET A 135 13.29 3.58 1.84
CA MET A 135 13.98 3.73 3.12
C MET A 135 13.54 2.72 4.16
N VAL A 136 14.41 2.52 5.15
CA VAL A 136 14.08 1.88 6.41
C VAL A 136 14.30 2.90 7.54
N ILE A 137 13.32 3.02 8.43
CA ILE A 137 13.38 3.87 9.62
C ILE A 137 13.38 2.98 10.85
N SER A 138 14.32 3.19 11.76
CA SER A 138 14.40 2.43 13.00
C SER A 138 14.72 3.31 14.20
N ASN A 139 14.19 2.92 15.36
CA ASN A 139 14.57 3.50 16.65
C ASN A 139 15.74 2.75 17.32
N HIS A 140 16.35 1.79 16.62
CA HIS A 140 17.55 1.02 16.98
C HIS A 140 18.50 0.91 15.79
N GLU A 141 19.78 0.67 16.04
CA GLU A 141 20.78 0.55 14.96
C GLU A 141 21.04 -0.91 14.51
N ASP A 142 20.46 -1.87 15.20
CA ASP A 142 20.75 -3.29 15.04
C ASP A 142 20.62 -3.81 13.60
N THR A 143 19.78 -3.20 12.78
CA THR A 143 19.50 -3.63 11.39
C THR A 143 20.17 -2.76 10.33
N ARG A 144 20.95 -1.75 10.71
CA ARG A 144 21.59 -0.80 9.78
C ARG A 144 22.42 -1.51 8.71
N GLU A 145 23.37 -2.33 9.16
CA GLU A 145 24.36 -2.94 8.30
C GLU A 145 23.70 -3.78 7.18
N ILE A 146 22.69 -4.58 7.54
CA ILE A 146 22.00 -5.41 6.55
C ILE A 146 21.19 -4.58 5.56
N VAL A 147 20.52 -3.50 6.00
CA VAL A 147 19.73 -2.61 5.13
C VAL A 147 20.64 -1.86 4.17
N GLU A 148 21.70 -1.24 4.68
CA GLU A 148 22.65 -0.48 3.85
C GLU A 148 23.45 -1.37 2.89
N SER A 149 23.69 -2.64 3.23
CA SER A 149 24.33 -3.61 2.32
C SER A 149 23.51 -3.88 1.04
N LEU A 150 22.19 -3.64 1.11
CA LEU A 150 21.28 -3.73 -0.03
C LEU A 150 21.13 -2.41 -0.81
N GLY A 151 21.86 -1.36 -0.37
CA GLY A 151 21.78 -0.03 -0.95
C GLY A 151 20.51 0.75 -0.59
N ILE A 152 19.77 0.30 0.44
CA ILE A 152 18.58 0.96 0.95
C ILE A 152 18.99 1.99 2.00
N PRO A 153 18.52 3.25 1.93
CA PRO A 153 18.78 4.25 2.96
C PRO A 153 18.23 3.83 4.32
N PHE A 154 19.06 3.93 5.36
CA PHE A 154 18.67 3.63 6.74
C PHE A 154 18.68 4.89 7.59
N TYR A 155 17.56 5.17 8.25
CA TYR A 155 17.42 6.31 9.14
C TYR A 155 17.25 5.85 10.59
N TYR A 156 18.27 6.11 11.41
CA TYR A 156 18.17 5.92 12.85
C TYR A 156 17.51 7.13 13.49
N ILE A 157 16.31 6.95 14.00
CA ILE A 157 15.54 7.99 14.67
C ILE A 157 15.11 7.44 16.04
N PRO A 158 15.91 7.67 17.09
CA PRO A 158 15.60 7.18 18.42
C PRO A 158 14.30 7.80 18.94
N ALA A 159 13.43 6.96 19.49
CA ALA A 159 12.12 7.36 19.98
C ALA A 159 11.93 6.96 21.43
N ASN A 160 11.39 7.87 22.21
CA ASN A 160 10.90 7.63 23.57
C ASN A 160 9.58 8.37 23.79
N LYS A 161 8.96 8.17 24.95
CA LYS A 161 7.66 8.77 25.26
C LYS A 161 7.67 10.30 25.28
N GLU A 162 8.79 10.90 25.70
CA GLU A 162 8.92 12.35 25.93
C GLU A 162 9.06 13.12 24.62
N ILE A 163 9.81 12.57 23.65
CA ILE A 163 10.10 13.23 22.37
C ILE A 163 9.27 12.69 21.21
N ARG A 164 8.30 11.79 21.47
CA ARG A 164 7.50 11.10 20.43
C ARG A 164 6.97 12.06 19.38
N LYS A 165 6.35 13.16 19.78
CA LYS A 165 5.75 14.11 18.86
C LYS A 165 6.77 14.72 17.89
N GLN A 166 7.92 15.12 18.39
CA GLN A 166 9.01 15.67 17.57
C GLN A 166 9.58 14.63 16.61
N VAL A 167 9.74 13.40 17.09
CA VAL A 167 10.20 12.26 16.28
C VAL A 167 9.20 11.99 15.14
N GLU A 168 7.92 11.93 15.43
CA GLU A 168 6.90 11.69 14.39
C GLU A 168 6.79 12.84 13.39
N GLU A 169 6.93 14.10 13.82
CA GLU A 169 7.00 15.25 12.91
C GLU A 169 8.18 15.13 11.93
N GLN A 170 9.36 14.72 12.42
CA GLN A 170 10.52 14.45 11.58
C GLN A 170 10.27 13.29 10.62
N GLN A 171 9.67 12.19 11.08
CA GLN A 171 9.33 11.04 10.27
C GLN A 171 8.31 11.40 9.18
N ILE A 172 7.24 12.12 9.52
CA ILE A 172 6.22 12.58 8.58
C ILE A 172 6.84 13.44 7.47
N LYS A 173 7.73 14.38 7.85
CA LYS A 173 8.43 15.22 6.89
C LYS A 173 9.26 14.36 5.93
N LEU A 174 10.08 13.46 6.45
CA LEU A 174 10.94 12.55 5.68
C LEU A 174 10.13 11.70 4.69
N LEU A 175 9.02 11.11 5.14
CA LEU A 175 8.13 10.29 4.33
C LEU A 175 7.46 11.08 3.20
N LYS A 176 7.02 12.32 3.47
CA LYS A 176 6.41 13.19 2.46
C LYS A 176 7.42 13.66 1.42
N GLU A 177 8.62 14.09 1.84
CA GLU A 177 9.70 14.50 0.95
C GLU A 177 10.11 13.38 -0.01
N ASN A 178 10.09 12.13 0.46
CA ASN A 178 10.39 10.95 -0.34
C ASN A 178 9.16 10.36 -1.05
N LYS A 179 8.01 11.03 -1.01
CA LYS A 179 6.77 10.61 -1.70
C LYS A 179 6.40 9.15 -1.40
N VAL A 180 6.48 8.76 -0.12
CA VAL A 180 6.15 7.41 0.30
C VAL A 180 4.66 7.15 0.10
N ASP A 181 4.33 6.04 -0.58
CA ASP A 181 2.96 5.58 -0.83
C ASP A 181 2.44 4.67 0.28
N VAL A 182 3.31 3.85 0.86
CA VAL A 182 2.94 2.86 1.87
C VAL A 182 4.00 2.77 2.96
N ILE A 183 3.55 2.66 4.19
CA ILE A 183 4.38 2.48 5.38
C ILE A 183 4.11 1.08 5.92
N VAL A 184 5.16 0.27 6.07
CA VAL A 184 5.07 -1.08 6.63
C VAL A 184 5.70 -1.08 8.02
N LEU A 185 4.91 -1.41 9.03
CA LEU A 185 5.40 -1.56 10.41
C LEU A 185 5.88 -3.00 10.60
N ALA A 186 7.15 -3.24 10.30
CA ALA A 186 7.82 -4.54 10.44
C ALA A 186 8.26 -4.73 11.90
N ARG A 187 7.31 -5.01 12.78
CA ARG A 187 7.54 -5.09 14.23
C ARG A 187 8.11 -3.80 14.83
N TYR A 188 7.57 -2.67 14.39
CA TYR A 188 7.88 -1.36 14.99
C TYR A 188 7.16 -1.21 16.32
N MET A 189 7.92 -1.33 17.43
CA MET A 189 7.36 -1.41 18.79
C MET A 189 7.07 -0.03 19.42
N GLN A 190 6.67 0.93 18.58
CA GLN A 190 6.19 2.24 19.00
C GLN A 190 4.73 2.41 18.63
N ILE A 191 3.96 3.02 19.52
CA ILE A 191 2.56 3.37 19.23
C ILE A 191 2.57 4.68 18.45
N LEU A 192 2.00 4.67 17.25
CA LEU A 192 1.83 5.87 16.43
C LEU A 192 0.73 6.77 17.03
N THR A 193 0.93 8.09 16.95
CA THR A 193 -0.11 9.05 17.36
C THR A 193 -1.21 9.15 16.30
N GLU A 194 -2.37 9.69 16.72
CA GLU A 194 -3.48 9.98 15.80
C GLU A 194 -3.05 10.93 14.67
N SER A 195 -2.19 11.92 14.98
CA SER A 195 -1.67 12.86 13.99
C SER A 195 -0.80 12.19 12.93
N PHE A 196 0.01 11.19 13.31
CA PHE A 196 0.80 10.41 12.37
C PHE A 196 -0.12 9.57 11.45
N VAL A 197 -1.08 8.87 12.04
CA VAL A 197 -2.03 8.04 11.28
C VAL A 197 -2.87 8.89 10.33
N ALA A 198 -3.35 10.05 10.79
CA ALA A 198 -4.12 10.98 9.97
C ALA A 198 -3.31 11.59 8.81
N ALA A 199 -1.98 11.68 8.94
CA ALA A 199 -1.11 12.16 7.86
C ALA A 199 -0.97 11.15 6.70
N PHE A 200 -1.29 9.86 6.93
CA PHE A 200 -1.16 8.76 5.97
C PHE A 200 -2.41 7.85 5.97
N PRO A 201 -3.61 8.36 5.64
CA PRO A 201 -4.83 7.60 5.68
C PRO A 201 -4.77 6.43 4.70
N ASN A 202 -5.09 5.22 5.17
CA ASN A 202 -5.08 3.96 4.39
C ASN A 202 -3.71 3.61 3.76
N ARG A 203 -2.60 4.13 4.31
CA ARG A 203 -1.24 3.91 3.80
C ARG A 203 -0.32 3.20 4.80
N ILE A 204 -0.85 2.75 5.94
CA ILE A 204 -0.06 2.10 6.99
C ILE A 204 -0.50 0.64 7.10
N ILE A 205 0.45 -0.28 6.95
CA ILE A 205 0.25 -1.71 7.12
C ILE A 205 0.96 -2.13 8.40
N ASN A 206 0.23 -2.81 9.29
CA ASN A 206 0.78 -3.36 10.52
C ASN A 206 0.28 -4.79 10.75
N ILE A 207 1.17 -5.68 11.16
CA ILE A 207 0.79 -6.99 11.69
C ILE A 207 0.60 -6.87 13.20
N HIS A 208 -0.64 -6.98 13.65
CA HIS A 208 -0.97 -6.91 15.06
C HIS A 208 -1.17 -8.31 15.63
N HIS A 209 -0.33 -8.69 16.59
CA HIS A 209 -0.33 -10.02 17.20
C HIS A 209 -1.38 -10.19 18.32
N SER A 210 -2.22 -9.19 18.57
CA SER A 210 -3.27 -9.23 19.59
C SER A 210 -4.57 -9.80 19.04
N PHE A 211 -5.37 -10.45 19.91
CA PHE A 211 -6.72 -10.86 19.58
C PHE A 211 -7.67 -9.66 19.67
N LEU A 212 -7.66 -8.81 18.67
CA LEU A 212 -8.53 -7.64 18.62
C LEU A 212 -10.00 -8.04 18.42
N PRO A 213 -10.94 -7.37 19.10
CA PRO A 213 -10.76 -6.27 20.07
C PRO A 213 -10.52 -6.72 21.52
N ALA A 214 -10.46 -8.02 21.81
CA ALA A 214 -10.55 -8.57 23.18
C ALA A 214 -9.28 -8.32 24.04
N PHE A 215 -8.08 -8.38 23.45
CA PHE A 215 -6.81 -8.29 24.18
C PHE A 215 -5.89 -7.23 23.55
N VAL A 216 -6.28 -5.97 23.67
CA VAL A 216 -5.52 -4.82 23.16
C VAL A 216 -4.27 -4.59 24.01
N GLY A 217 -3.11 -4.37 23.38
CA GLY A 217 -1.86 -3.98 24.05
C GLY A 217 -0.82 -5.08 24.16
N ALA A 218 0.14 -4.92 25.08
CA ALA A 218 1.25 -5.85 25.25
C ALA A 218 0.82 -7.20 25.84
N ARG A 219 1.58 -8.26 25.48
CA ARG A 219 1.41 -9.65 25.98
C ARG A 219 -0.02 -10.21 25.81
N PRO A 220 -0.59 -10.16 24.61
CA PRO A 220 -1.97 -10.60 24.39
C PRO A 220 -2.17 -12.09 24.66
N TYR A 221 -1.18 -12.92 24.40
CA TYR A 221 -1.24 -14.37 24.62
C TYR A 221 -1.22 -14.73 26.11
N GLU A 222 -0.38 -14.09 26.90
CA GLU A 222 -0.37 -14.28 28.36
C GLU A 222 -1.70 -13.87 28.98
N ARG A 223 -2.23 -12.71 28.57
CA ARG A 223 -3.53 -12.20 29.04
C ARG A 223 -4.72 -13.06 28.59
N ALA A 224 -4.60 -13.74 27.45
CA ALA A 224 -5.60 -14.70 26.99
C ALA A 224 -5.52 -16.01 27.77
N PHE A 225 -4.31 -16.40 28.20
CA PHE A 225 -4.11 -17.62 29.01
C PHE A 225 -4.54 -17.47 30.47
N GLU A 226 -4.43 -16.26 31.02
CA GLU A 226 -4.82 -15.95 32.41
C GLU A 226 -6.33 -15.79 32.61
N ARG A 227 -7.16 -15.85 31.55
CA ARG A 227 -8.64 -15.81 31.57
C ARG A 227 -9.26 -17.17 31.42
#